data_752429211efc678c166c891777dac830
#
_entry.id   752429211efc678c166c891777dac830
#
_cell.length_a   1.000
_cell.length_b   1.000
_cell.length_c   1.000
_cell.angle_alpha   90.00
_cell.angle_beta   90.00
_cell.angle_gamma   90.00
#
_symmetry.space_group_name_H-M   'P 1'
#
loop_
_entity.id
_entity.type
_entity.pdbx_description
1 polymer ?
#
loop_
_entity_poly.entity_id
_entity_poly.type
_entity_poly.pdbx_seq_one_letter_code
_entity_poly.pdbx_strand_id
1 'polypeptide(L)'
;MHHSGAVTTSLTRIPEDPMIRTLTSAALALFMTASAAAAQRPNTVFLDELTWTEVRAAIDEGVTTIIVPTAGTEQNGPHMVLGKHKFIINHASDLIARELGNALVAPVIAYVPEGAIDGPDGPTGHMRYAGAITLPNEHFMKLLEYAARSLEVHGFTDIVFIGDSGGNQNGMRTVSEMLNEEWAAAGKEGRVHFVGDYYSGNGFRDWLMEEHGYDTATIGGHAGISDTSQLLYIAPEHIRQGELAPGGGYEGSGVSGDPTKASVEYGRMGVRLKVEAAVRQIRELTQGR
;
A
#
# COMPACT_ATOMS: atom_id res chain seq x y z
N MET A 1 -63.41 -4.18 83.42
CA MET A 1 -62.21 -4.98 83.78
C MET A 1 -61.73 -5.65 82.50
N HIS A 2 -60.72 -5.15 81.89
CA HIS A 2 -59.66 -5.88 81.14
C HIS A 2 -58.68 -4.86 80.55
N HIS A 3 -57.42 -4.91 81.02
CA HIS A 3 -56.31 -4.16 80.58
C HIS A 3 -55.84 -4.70 79.20
N SER A 4 -55.65 -3.80 78.24
CA SER A 4 -54.94 -4.09 77.00
C SER A 4 -53.54 -3.41 77.08
N GLY A 5 -52.54 -4.21 77.18
CA GLY A 5 -51.14 -3.75 77.18
C GLY A 5 -50.63 -3.60 75.71
N ALA A 6 -50.19 -2.42 75.38
CA ALA A 6 -49.47 -2.14 74.10
C ALA A 6 -48.03 -2.61 74.23
N VAL A 7 -47.59 -3.49 73.35
CA VAL A 7 -46.18 -3.89 73.15
C VAL A 7 -45.55 -2.94 72.13
N THR A 8 -44.62 -2.10 72.57
CA THR A 8 -43.81 -1.22 71.74
C THR A 8 -42.57 -1.99 71.33
N THR A 9 -42.52 -2.37 70.04
CA THR A 9 -41.33 -3.00 69.46
C THR A 9 -40.34 -1.92 69.03
N SER A 10 -39.22 -1.81 69.72
CA SER A 10 -38.06 -0.95 69.40
C SER A 10 -37.31 -1.57 68.26
N LEU A 11 -37.29 -0.89 67.05
CA LEU A 11 -36.43 -1.22 65.95
C LEU A 11 -35.05 -0.65 66.21
N THR A 12 -34.08 -1.51 66.57
CA THR A 12 -32.67 -1.18 66.66
C THR A 12 -32.14 -0.91 65.26
N ARG A 13 -31.64 0.32 65.04
CA ARG A 13 -30.87 0.68 63.84
C ARG A 13 -29.52 -0.05 63.87
N ILE A 14 -29.27 -0.82 62.81
CA ILE A 14 -27.97 -1.39 62.56
C ILE A 14 -27.04 -0.23 62.10
N PRO A 15 -25.87 -0.03 62.73
CA PRO A 15 -24.92 0.99 62.26
C PRO A 15 -24.39 0.60 60.86
N GLU A 16 -24.56 1.48 59.90
CA GLU A 16 -23.96 1.32 58.55
C GLU A 16 -22.44 1.52 58.68
N ASP A 17 -21.68 0.48 58.43
CA ASP A 17 -20.23 0.48 58.48
C ASP A 17 -19.66 1.35 57.35
N PRO A 18 -18.93 2.46 57.60
CA PRO A 18 -18.42 3.35 56.60
C PRO A 18 -17.40 2.66 55.67
N MET A 19 -16.83 1.53 56.05
CA MET A 19 -15.90 0.75 55.20
C MET A 19 -16.61 0.08 54.05
N ILE A 20 -17.87 -0.29 54.13
CA ILE A 20 -18.63 -0.93 53.04
C ILE A 20 -18.95 0.07 51.92
N ARG A 21 -19.23 1.34 52.28
CA ARG A 21 -19.46 2.41 51.30
C ARG A 21 -18.20 2.78 50.48
N THR A 22 -17.04 2.72 51.11
CA THR A 22 -15.74 3.04 50.44
C THR A 22 -15.34 1.94 49.46
N LEU A 23 -15.63 0.67 49.79
CA LEU A 23 -15.30 -0.47 48.92
C LEU A 23 -16.21 -0.54 47.69
N THR A 24 -17.51 -0.20 47.80
CA THR A 24 -18.43 -0.16 46.65
C THR A 24 -18.11 1.01 45.70
N SER A 25 -17.70 2.17 46.22
CA SER A 25 -17.28 3.32 45.40
C SER A 25 -15.93 3.09 44.67
N ALA A 26 -14.99 2.41 45.31
CA ALA A 26 -13.70 2.05 44.71
C ALA A 26 -13.83 0.97 43.61
N ALA A 27 -14.74 -0.02 43.81
CA ALA A 27 -15.01 -1.04 42.79
C ALA A 27 -15.73 -0.45 41.55
N LEU A 28 -16.63 0.53 41.73
CA LEU A 28 -17.33 1.18 40.63
C LEU A 28 -16.38 2.11 39.86
N ALA A 29 -15.46 2.80 40.54
CA ALA A 29 -14.42 3.62 39.90
C ALA A 29 -13.40 2.76 39.12
N LEU A 30 -13.06 1.56 39.63
CA LEU A 30 -12.15 0.64 38.94
C LEU A 30 -12.77 0.03 37.68
N PHE A 31 -14.12 -0.19 37.67
CA PHE A 31 -14.84 -0.66 36.48
C PHE A 31 -14.98 0.42 35.38
N MET A 32 -15.04 1.71 35.74
CA MET A 32 -15.10 2.81 34.74
C MET A 32 -13.73 3.13 34.13
N THR A 33 -12.61 2.81 34.78
CA THR A 33 -11.27 3.00 34.21
C THR A 33 -10.80 1.84 33.34
N ALA A 34 -11.42 0.66 33.46
CA ALA A 34 -11.10 -0.47 32.58
C ALA A 34 -11.70 -0.39 31.17
N SER A 35 -12.65 0.53 30.93
CA SER A 35 -13.30 0.70 29.62
C SER A 35 -12.57 1.68 28.66
N ALA A 36 -11.45 2.28 29.05
CA ALA A 36 -10.77 3.29 28.25
C ALA A 36 -9.41 2.85 27.67
N ALA A 37 -9.04 1.59 27.82
CA ALA A 37 -7.97 1.01 27.02
C ALA A 37 -8.60 0.38 25.75
N ALA A 38 -9.28 1.18 24.93
CA ALA A 38 -9.44 0.82 23.53
C ALA A 38 -8.03 0.54 23.01
N ALA A 39 -7.77 -0.70 22.61
CA ALA A 39 -6.46 -1.07 22.09
C ALA A 39 -6.13 -0.07 20.98
N GLN A 40 -5.10 0.73 21.19
CA GLN A 40 -4.69 1.74 20.21
C GLN A 40 -4.36 0.99 18.93
N ARG A 41 -5.00 1.37 17.81
CA ARG A 41 -4.73 0.78 16.49
C ARG A 41 -3.23 0.74 16.24
N PRO A 42 -2.68 -0.36 15.73
CA PRO A 42 -1.26 -0.45 15.39
C PRO A 42 -0.84 0.74 14.49
N ASN A 43 0.37 1.24 14.68
CA ASN A 43 0.90 2.31 13.84
C ASN A 43 1.38 1.74 12.48
N THR A 44 0.45 1.16 11.74
CA THR A 44 0.64 0.66 10.39
C THR A 44 -0.36 1.31 9.43
N VAL A 45 0.02 1.39 8.16
CA VAL A 45 -0.87 1.78 7.06
C VAL A 45 -1.26 0.57 6.20
N PHE A 46 -0.70 -0.61 6.45
CA PHE A 46 -0.97 -1.82 5.67
C PHE A 46 -2.25 -2.50 6.13
N LEU A 47 -3.17 -2.69 5.19
CA LEU A 47 -4.50 -3.26 5.44
C LEU A 47 -4.42 -4.68 6.02
N ASP A 48 -3.49 -5.50 5.53
CA ASP A 48 -3.30 -6.90 5.94
C ASP A 48 -2.58 -7.06 7.29
N GLU A 49 -2.14 -5.97 7.90
CA GLU A 49 -1.64 -5.93 9.28
C GLU A 49 -2.72 -5.47 10.29
N LEU A 50 -3.94 -5.19 9.82
CA LEU A 50 -5.05 -4.72 10.62
C LEU A 50 -6.16 -5.78 10.71
N THR A 51 -6.85 -5.82 11.85
CA THR A 51 -8.08 -6.56 12.00
C THR A 51 -9.25 -5.83 11.31
N TRP A 52 -10.30 -6.54 10.96
CA TRP A 52 -11.47 -5.93 10.32
C TRP A 52 -12.13 -4.83 11.18
N THR A 53 -12.04 -4.93 12.51
CA THR A 53 -12.55 -3.90 13.44
C THR A 53 -11.69 -2.66 13.45
N GLU A 54 -10.37 -2.79 13.31
CA GLU A 54 -9.44 -1.67 13.20
C GLU A 54 -9.60 -0.94 11.86
N VAL A 55 -9.83 -1.70 10.77
CA VAL A 55 -10.15 -1.11 9.46
C VAL A 55 -11.47 -0.33 9.51
N ARG A 56 -12.52 -0.89 10.14
CA ARG A 56 -13.79 -0.18 10.30
C ARG A 56 -13.60 1.11 11.10
N ALA A 57 -12.91 1.06 12.23
CA ALA A 57 -12.61 2.23 13.04
C ALA A 57 -11.82 3.29 12.22
N ALA A 58 -10.84 2.88 11.42
CA ALA A 58 -10.09 3.79 10.56
C ALA A 58 -10.99 4.51 9.55
N ILE A 59 -11.91 3.79 8.90
CA ILE A 59 -12.88 4.39 7.95
C ILE A 59 -13.81 5.37 8.68
N ASP A 60 -14.31 5.00 9.85
CA ASP A 60 -15.18 5.86 10.67
C ASP A 60 -14.45 7.12 11.17
N GLU A 61 -13.13 7.07 11.30
CA GLU A 61 -12.23 8.19 11.62
C GLU A 61 -11.84 9.03 10.39
N GLY A 62 -12.32 8.69 9.19
CA GLY A 62 -12.09 9.44 7.96
C GLY A 62 -10.94 8.93 7.07
N VAL A 63 -10.43 7.73 7.31
CA VAL A 63 -9.48 7.06 6.40
C VAL A 63 -10.26 6.46 5.24
N THR A 64 -10.47 7.24 4.19
CA THR A 64 -11.34 6.90 3.06
C THR A 64 -10.60 6.59 1.77
N THR A 65 -9.29 6.79 1.76
CA THR A 65 -8.41 6.47 0.62
C THR A 65 -7.76 5.11 0.84
N ILE A 66 -7.69 4.28 -0.22
CA ILE A 66 -6.91 3.04 -0.20
C ILE A 66 -6.04 2.93 -1.45
N ILE A 67 -4.73 2.72 -1.23
CA ILE A 67 -3.77 2.51 -2.30
C ILE A 67 -3.71 1.02 -2.61
N VAL A 68 -3.88 0.66 -3.88
CA VAL A 68 -3.75 -0.71 -4.41
C VAL A 68 -2.46 -0.76 -5.24
N PRO A 69 -1.34 -1.21 -4.67
CA PRO A 69 -0.08 -1.25 -5.36
C PRO A 69 0.04 -2.50 -6.25
N THR A 70 0.53 -2.32 -7.48
CA THR A 70 0.84 -3.41 -8.40
C THR A 70 2.33 -3.46 -8.68
N ALA A 71 2.91 -4.64 -8.55
CA ALA A 71 4.33 -4.89 -8.74
C ALA A 71 4.58 -5.73 -10.01
N GLY A 72 5.43 -6.73 -9.90
CA GLY A 72 5.75 -7.74 -10.88
C GLY A 72 6.71 -8.75 -10.30
N THR A 73 6.68 -9.97 -10.82
CA THR A 73 7.68 -11.00 -10.56
C THR A 73 8.39 -11.28 -11.87
N GLU A 74 9.43 -10.52 -12.12
CA GLU A 74 10.13 -10.48 -13.41
C GLU A 74 11.65 -10.66 -13.24
N GLN A 75 12.33 -10.97 -14.32
CA GLN A 75 13.79 -10.95 -14.34
C GLN A 75 14.31 -9.50 -14.19
N ASN A 76 15.40 -9.31 -13.48
CA ASN A 76 16.04 -8.02 -13.24
C ASN A 76 17.56 -8.13 -13.38
N GLY A 77 18.01 -8.81 -14.45
CA GLY A 77 19.41 -9.18 -14.63
C GLY A 77 19.88 -10.20 -13.57
N PRO A 78 21.18 -10.57 -13.61
CA PRO A 78 21.74 -11.49 -12.63
C PRO A 78 21.94 -10.88 -11.24
N HIS A 79 21.90 -9.55 -11.13
CA HIS A 79 22.25 -8.82 -9.91
C HIS A 79 21.09 -8.48 -8.99
N MET A 80 19.83 -8.52 -9.44
CA MET A 80 18.67 -8.23 -8.60
C MET A 80 17.70 -9.40 -8.50
N VAL A 81 17.00 -9.49 -7.36
CA VAL A 81 15.95 -10.50 -7.16
C VAL A 81 14.73 -10.24 -8.04
N LEU A 82 13.98 -11.31 -8.36
CA LEU A 82 12.78 -11.24 -9.21
C LEU A 82 11.68 -10.31 -8.64
N GLY A 83 11.61 -10.18 -7.32
CA GLY A 83 10.60 -9.37 -6.63
C GLY A 83 10.97 -7.90 -6.43
N LYS A 84 11.92 -7.34 -7.17
CA LYS A 84 12.39 -5.94 -7.05
C LYS A 84 11.24 -4.95 -6.89
N HIS A 85 10.26 -5.02 -7.76
CA HIS A 85 9.12 -4.10 -7.78
C HIS A 85 8.29 -4.17 -6.49
N LYS A 86 8.11 -5.37 -5.90
CA LYS A 86 7.40 -5.54 -4.65
C LYS A 86 8.05 -4.76 -3.51
N PHE A 87 9.38 -4.79 -3.41
CA PHE A 87 10.10 -4.07 -2.35
C PHE A 87 10.00 -2.56 -2.54
N ILE A 88 10.17 -2.09 -3.78
CA ILE A 88 10.12 -0.66 -4.11
C ILE A 88 8.72 -0.11 -3.84
N ILE A 89 7.68 -0.72 -4.41
CA ILE A 89 6.32 -0.19 -4.31
C ILE A 89 5.75 -0.30 -2.89
N ASN A 90 6.10 -1.36 -2.14
CA ASN A 90 5.66 -1.49 -0.75
C ASN A 90 6.20 -0.35 0.11
N HIS A 91 7.50 -0.05 -0.02
CA HIS A 91 8.14 1.06 0.69
C HIS A 91 7.56 2.42 0.25
N ALA A 92 7.41 2.65 -1.04
CA ALA A 92 6.84 3.89 -1.55
C ALA A 92 5.37 4.08 -1.12
N SER A 93 4.57 3.01 -1.12
CA SER A 93 3.16 3.06 -0.68
C SER A 93 3.02 3.43 0.80
N ASP A 94 3.90 2.92 1.68
CA ASP A 94 3.94 3.32 3.09
C ASP A 94 4.15 4.83 3.21
N LEU A 95 5.15 5.36 2.50
CA LEU A 95 5.45 6.80 2.53
C LEU A 95 4.30 7.63 1.97
N ILE A 96 3.71 7.23 0.84
CA ILE A 96 2.57 7.93 0.23
C ILE A 96 1.37 7.94 1.20
N ALA A 97 1.00 6.80 1.78
CA ALA A 97 -0.14 6.71 2.68
C ALA A 97 0.04 7.57 3.93
N ARG A 98 1.25 7.56 4.52
CA ARG A 98 1.57 8.40 5.68
C ARG A 98 1.55 9.89 5.35
N GLU A 99 2.01 10.29 4.17
CA GLU A 99 2.00 11.70 3.76
C GLU A 99 0.59 12.20 3.40
N LEU A 100 -0.27 11.33 2.90
CA LEU A 100 -1.69 11.63 2.68
C LEU A 100 -2.44 11.79 4.01
N GLY A 101 -2.13 10.97 5.01
CA GLY A 101 -2.69 11.01 6.36
C GLY A 101 -4.07 10.37 6.51
N ASN A 102 -4.78 10.13 5.41
CA ASN A 102 -6.12 9.51 5.37
C ASN A 102 -6.15 8.23 4.49
N ALA A 103 -5.03 7.55 4.35
CA ALA A 103 -4.90 6.43 3.43
C ALA A 103 -4.41 5.14 4.12
N LEU A 104 -4.89 3.99 3.65
CA LEU A 104 -4.31 2.67 3.89
C LEU A 104 -3.72 2.12 2.59
N VAL A 105 -2.96 1.03 2.71
CA VAL A 105 -2.32 0.31 1.60
C VAL A 105 -2.85 -1.11 1.57
N ALA A 106 -3.44 -1.52 0.45
CA ALA A 106 -3.86 -2.90 0.21
C ALA A 106 -2.65 -3.81 -0.05
N PRO A 107 -2.78 -5.14 0.08
CA PRO A 107 -1.72 -6.08 -0.27
C PRO A 107 -1.21 -5.88 -1.69
N VAL A 108 0.11 -5.97 -1.88
CA VAL A 108 0.75 -5.78 -3.19
C VAL A 108 0.32 -6.89 -4.15
N ILE A 109 -0.19 -6.51 -5.33
CA ILE A 109 -0.51 -7.43 -6.42
C ILE A 109 0.78 -7.69 -7.20
N ALA A 110 1.32 -8.91 -7.08
CA ALA A 110 2.58 -9.29 -7.72
C ALA A 110 2.42 -10.23 -8.93
N TYR A 111 1.19 -10.67 -9.22
CA TYR A 111 0.82 -11.46 -10.40
C TYR A 111 0.21 -10.50 -11.43
N VAL A 112 1.00 -10.10 -12.41
CA VAL A 112 0.70 -9.02 -13.36
C VAL A 112 1.20 -9.42 -14.76
N PRO A 113 0.87 -8.68 -15.83
CA PRO A 113 1.38 -8.96 -17.17
C PRO A 113 2.90 -8.74 -17.27
N GLU A 114 3.66 -9.83 -17.50
CA GLU A 114 5.12 -9.82 -17.68
C GLU A 114 5.58 -10.46 -19.01
N GLY A 115 4.66 -10.69 -19.92
CA GLY A 115 4.89 -11.29 -21.24
C GLY A 115 3.92 -12.44 -21.52
N ALA A 116 4.06 -13.08 -22.68
CA ALA A 116 3.24 -14.23 -23.06
C ALA A 116 3.97 -15.55 -22.76
N ILE A 117 3.18 -16.60 -22.42
CA ILE A 117 3.67 -17.95 -22.18
C ILE A 117 3.88 -18.68 -23.52
N ASP A 118 2.99 -18.43 -24.48
CA ASP A 118 2.83 -19.16 -25.73
C ASP A 118 2.87 -18.20 -26.95
N GLY A 119 3.98 -17.53 -27.14
CA GLY A 119 4.23 -16.77 -28.38
C GLY A 119 4.58 -17.70 -29.55
N PRO A 120 4.52 -17.22 -30.82
CA PRO A 120 4.85 -18.02 -32.01
C PRO A 120 6.21 -18.71 -31.97
N ASP A 121 7.19 -18.06 -31.33
CA ASP A 121 8.56 -18.54 -31.19
C ASP A 121 8.92 -18.88 -29.73
N GLY A 122 7.91 -19.18 -28.90
CA GLY A 122 8.06 -19.47 -27.47
C GLY A 122 7.70 -18.28 -26.57
N PRO A 123 8.04 -18.36 -25.27
CA PRO A 123 7.72 -17.30 -24.30
C PRO A 123 8.29 -15.94 -24.72
N THR A 124 7.54 -14.86 -24.42
CA THR A 124 7.95 -13.48 -24.71
C THR A 124 8.16 -12.65 -23.46
N GLY A 125 8.75 -11.46 -23.61
CA GLY A 125 8.99 -10.58 -22.49
C GLY A 125 9.84 -11.23 -21.39
N HIS A 126 9.50 -10.96 -20.14
CA HIS A 126 10.20 -11.53 -18.99
C HIS A 126 9.99 -13.04 -18.84
N MET A 127 8.98 -13.61 -19.49
CA MET A 127 8.70 -15.06 -19.45
C MET A 127 9.78 -15.91 -20.11
N ARG A 128 10.74 -15.32 -20.80
CA ARG A 128 11.95 -16.01 -21.31
C ARG A 128 12.92 -16.43 -20.18
N TYR A 129 12.75 -15.90 -18.97
CA TYR A 129 13.66 -16.08 -17.84
C TYR A 129 13.01 -16.88 -16.73
N ALA A 130 13.79 -17.77 -16.13
CA ALA A 130 13.31 -18.66 -15.08
C ALA A 130 12.80 -17.87 -13.86
N GLY A 131 11.61 -18.24 -13.38
CA GLY A 131 11.00 -17.68 -12.19
C GLY A 131 10.12 -16.43 -12.43
N ALA A 132 10.09 -15.87 -13.65
CA ALA A 132 9.12 -14.84 -13.97
C ALA A 132 7.69 -15.43 -13.96
N ILE A 133 6.72 -14.64 -13.51
CA ILE A 133 5.31 -15.04 -13.43
C ILE A 133 4.49 -14.00 -14.18
N THR A 134 3.65 -14.45 -15.11
CA THR A 134 2.74 -13.58 -15.84
C THR A 134 1.29 -13.91 -15.57
N LEU A 135 0.45 -12.90 -15.58
CA LEU A 135 -1.01 -13.01 -15.63
C LEU A 135 -1.49 -12.30 -16.89
N PRO A 136 -2.29 -12.93 -17.76
CA PRO A 136 -2.88 -12.25 -18.92
C PRO A 136 -3.63 -10.98 -18.52
N ASN A 137 -3.56 -9.96 -19.37
CA ASN A 137 -4.06 -8.62 -19.01
C ASN A 137 -5.57 -8.62 -18.66
N GLU A 138 -6.39 -9.45 -19.33
CA GLU A 138 -7.82 -9.59 -19.00
C GLU A 138 -8.05 -10.12 -17.58
N HIS A 139 -7.21 -11.03 -17.10
CA HIS A 139 -7.28 -11.55 -15.72
C HIS A 139 -6.73 -10.55 -14.72
N PHE A 140 -5.68 -9.85 -15.07
CA PHE A 140 -5.14 -8.75 -14.26
C PHE A 140 -6.17 -7.63 -14.08
N MET A 141 -6.83 -7.21 -15.14
CA MET A 141 -7.92 -6.23 -15.07
C MET A 141 -9.09 -6.73 -14.21
N LYS A 142 -9.46 -8.02 -14.31
CA LYS A 142 -10.48 -8.60 -13.43
C LYS A 142 -10.09 -8.61 -11.96
N LEU A 143 -8.84 -8.88 -11.66
CA LEU A 143 -8.33 -8.82 -10.29
C LEU A 143 -8.41 -7.39 -9.73
N LEU A 144 -7.99 -6.39 -10.49
CA LEU A 144 -8.09 -4.98 -10.11
C LEU A 144 -9.56 -4.54 -9.92
N GLU A 145 -10.44 -4.93 -10.84
CA GLU A 145 -11.87 -4.65 -10.77
C GLU A 145 -12.48 -5.16 -9.46
N TYR A 146 -12.25 -6.44 -9.12
CA TYR A 146 -12.82 -7.01 -7.90
C TYR A 146 -12.15 -6.51 -6.62
N ALA A 147 -10.86 -6.17 -6.65
CA ALA A 147 -10.20 -5.49 -5.55
C ALA A 147 -10.88 -4.14 -5.28
N ALA A 148 -11.07 -3.31 -6.32
CA ALA A 148 -11.71 -2.01 -6.17
C ALA A 148 -13.17 -2.11 -5.70
N ARG A 149 -13.96 -3.02 -6.26
CA ARG A 149 -15.36 -3.25 -5.84
C ARG A 149 -15.46 -3.70 -4.38
N SER A 150 -14.54 -4.56 -3.94
CA SER A 150 -14.49 -5.03 -2.55
C SER A 150 -14.17 -3.90 -1.56
N LEU A 151 -13.25 -3.03 -1.93
CA LEU A 151 -12.83 -1.91 -1.10
C LEU A 151 -13.92 -0.83 -1.02
N GLU A 152 -14.57 -0.52 -2.16
CA GLU A 152 -15.68 0.44 -2.22
C GLU A 152 -16.86 0.01 -1.34
N VAL A 153 -17.26 -1.26 -1.39
CA VAL A 153 -18.39 -1.78 -0.59
C VAL A 153 -18.14 -1.67 0.90
N HIS A 154 -16.89 -1.58 1.35
CA HIS A 154 -16.51 -1.41 2.75
C HIS A 154 -16.42 0.05 3.19
N GLY A 155 -16.50 1.02 2.27
CA GLY A 155 -16.57 2.44 2.58
C GLY A 155 -15.32 3.24 2.18
N PHE A 156 -14.36 2.65 1.45
CA PHE A 156 -13.32 3.44 0.80
C PHE A 156 -13.91 4.18 -0.39
N THR A 157 -13.80 5.50 -0.41
CA THR A 157 -14.34 6.35 -1.48
C THR A 157 -13.31 6.66 -2.56
N ASP A 158 -12.03 6.57 -2.24
CA ASP A 158 -10.92 6.84 -3.15
C ASP A 158 -10.01 5.63 -3.25
N ILE A 159 -10.15 4.84 -4.31
CA ILE A 159 -9.32 3.68 -4.60
C ILE A 159 -8.22 4.10 -5.57
N VAL A 160 -6.97 4.03 -5.16
CA VAL A 160 -5.82 4.55 -5.89
C VAL A 160 -4.99 3.40 -6.45
N PHE A 161 -4.88 3.29 -7.77
CA PHE A 161 -3.98 2.34 -8.42
C PHE A 161 -2.64 2.99 -8.72
N ILE A 162 -1.57 2.39 -8.19
CA ILE A 162 -0.18 2.69 -8.54
C ILE A 162 0.53 1.42 -9.02
N GLY A 163 1.47 1.55 -9.95
CA GLY A 163 2.19 0.39 -10.50
C GLY A 163 3.65 0.68 -10.79
N ASP A 164 4.52 -0.24 -10.39
CA ASP A 164 5.97 -0.10 -10.55
C ASP A 164 6.54 -0.80 -11.81
N SER A 165 5.68 -1.47 -12.62
CA SER A 165 6.03 -2.09 -13.90
C SER A 165 5.27 -1.45 -15.07
N GLY A 166 5.91 -1.40 -16.24
CA GLY A 166 5.30 -0.85 -17.47
C GLY A 166 4.08 -1.63 -17.94
N GLY A 167 4.08 -2.96 -17.77
CA GLY A 167 2.99 -3.84 -18.15
C GLY A 167 1.68 -3.59 -17.40
N ASN A 168 1.75 -2.97 -16.21
CA ASN A 168 0.59 -2.73 -15.35
C ASN A 168 -0.21 -1.50 -15.76
N GLN A 169 0.43 -0.50 -16.39
CA GLN A 169 -0.12 0.85 -16.55
C GLN A 169 -1.44 0.89 -17.31
N ASN A 170 -1.52 0.17 -18.44
CA ASN A 170 -2.70 0.19 -19.28
C ASN A 170 -3.90 -0.49 -18.63
N GLY A 171 -3.70 -1.65 -18.00
CA GLY A 171 -4.75 -2.37 -17.27
C GLY A 171 -5.36 -1.55 -16.15
N MET A 172 -4.51 -0.88 -15.34
CA MET A 172 -4.95 0.00 -14.25
C MET A 172 -5.77 1.17 -14.78
N ARG A 173 -5.32 1.84 -15.83
CA ARG A 173 -6.03 2.95 -16.47
C ARG A 173 -7.42 2.50 -16.98
N THR A 174 -7.47 1.41 -17.74
CA THR A 174 -8.71 0.88 -18.32
C THR A 174 -9.73 0.53 -17.23
N VAL A 175 -9.31 -0.12 -16.15
CA VAL A 175 -10.22 -0.47 -15.05
C VAL A 175 -10.70 0.77 -14.30
N SER A 176 -9.83 1.76 -14.10
CA SER A 176 -10.23 3.03 -13.47
C SER A 176 -11.31 3.74 -14.27
N GLU A 177 -11.13 3.87 -15.58
CA GLU A 177 -12.10 4.50 -16.48
C GLU A 177 -13.44 3.75 -16.48
N MET A 178 -13.41 2.43 -16.64
CA MET A 178 -14.58 1.55 -16.66
C MET A 178 -15.41 1.64 -15.37
N LEU A 179 -14.74 1.55 -14.20
CA LEU A 179 -15.42 1.58 -12.92
C LEU A 179 -15.98 2.97 -12.61
N ASN A 180 -15.28 4.03 -12.95
CA ASN A 180 -15.74 5.39 -12.77
C ASN A 180 -16.99 5.71 -13.60
N GLU A 181 -17.05 5.23 -14.85
CA GLU A 181 -18.25 5.36 -15.69
C GLU A 181 -19.43 4.59 -15.10
N GLU A 182 -19.22 3.32 -14.73
CA GLU A 182 -20.26 2.47 -14.13
C GLU A 182 -20.77 3.05 -12.80
N TRP A 183 -19.86 3.47 -11.92
CA TRP A 183 -20.24 3.97 -10.59
C TRP A 183 -20.93 5.31 -10.66
N ALA A 184 -20.52 6.19 -11.58
CA ALA A 184 -21.22 7.45 -11.84
C ALA A 184 -22.65 7.21 -12.35
N ALA A 185 -22.85 6.26 -13.28
CA ALA A 185 -24.17 5.89 -13.77
C ALA A 185 -25.07 5.28 -12.68
N ALA A 186 -24.47 4.58 -11.71
CA ALA A 186 -25.16 4.00 -10.55
C ALA A 186 -25.34 4.98 -9.37
N GLY A 187 -24.90 6.21 -9.47
CA GLY A 187 -24.98 7.22 -8.42
C GLY A 187 -24.10 6.92 -7.18
N LYS A 188 -23.04 6.12 -7.35
CA LYS A 188 -22.08 5.81 -6.29
C LYS A 188 -21.09 6.96 -6.09
N GLU A 189 -20.65 7.15 -4.86
CA GLU A 189 -19.65 8.16 -4.49
C GLU A 189 -18.21 7.70 -4.76
N GLY A 190 -17.96 6.37 -4.70
CA GLY A 190 -16.64 5.79 -4.92
C GLY A 190 -16.02 6.17 -6.26
N ARG A 191 -14.69 6.32 -6.28
CA ARG A 191 -13.89 6.59 -7.49
C ARG A 191 -12.62 5.77 -7.47
N VAL A 192 -12.17 5.40 -8.66
CA VAL A 192 -10.90 4.71 -8.88
C VAL A 192 -9.96 5.67 -9.61
N HIS A 193 -8.79 5.89 -9.04
CA HIS A 193 -7.78 6.82 -9.56
C HIS A 193 -6.57 6.06 -10.08
N PHE A 194 -6.25 6.20 -11.35
CA PHE A 194 -4.97 5.75 -11.90
C PHE A 194 -3.93 6.84 -11.72
N VAL A 195 -2.85 6.54 -10.99
CA VAL A 195 -1.77 7.47 -10.66
C VAL A 195 -0.52 7.12 -11.47
N GLY A 196 -0.50 7.58 -12.72
CA GLY A 196 0.57 7.30 -13.68
C GLY A 196 1.89 8.04 -13.37
N ASP A 197 1.82 9.18 -12.69
CA ASP A 197 2.99 9.99 -12.33
C ASP A 197 3.95 9.25 -11.38
N TYR A 198 3.45 8.28 -10.61
CA TYR A 198 4.30 7.38 -9.83
C TYR A 198 5.33 6.65 -10.72
N TYR A 199 4.91 6.18 -11.89
CA TYR A 199 5.75 5.38 -12.79
C TYR A 199 6.55 6.23 -13.76
N SER A 200 5.91 7.10 -14.55
CA SER A 200 6.52 7.80 -15.69
C SER A 200 6.62 9.32 -15.55
N GLY A 201 5.87 9.92 -14.63
CA GLY A 201 5.82 11.37 -14.40
C GLY A 201 6.64 11.87 -13.21
N ASN A 202 7.50 11.02 -12.63
CA ASN A 202 8.20 11.34 -11.38
C ASN A 202 9.50 12.16 -11.56
N GLY A 203 10.01 12.32 -12.78
CA GLY A 203 11.21 13.13 -13.06
C GLY A 203 12.55 12.51 -12.66
N PHE A 204 12.60 11.25 -12.17
CA PHE A 204 13.86 10.67 -11.70
C PHE A 204 14.88 10.46 -12.83
N ARG A 205 14.42 10.06 -14.02
CA ARG A 205 15.29 9.93 -15.19
C ARG A 205 15.89 11.30 -15.58
N ASP A 206 15.05 12.34 -15.63
CA ASP A 206 15.47 13.68 -15.98
C ASP A 206 16.50 14.23 -14.98
N TRP A 207 16.27 14.00 -13.69
CA TRP A 207 17.23 14.33 -12.65
C TRP A 207 18.58 13.64 -12.83
N LEU A 208 18.62 12.35 -13.22
CA LEU A 208 19.86 11.63 -13.50
C LEU A 208 20.60 12.21 -14.73
N MET A 209 19.85 12.67 -15.73
CA MET A 209 20.42 13.31 -16.93
C MET A 209 20.97 14.70 -16.63
N GLU A 210 20.21 15.53 -15.93
CA GLU A 210 20.51 16.93 -15.69
C GLU A 210 21.60 17.13 -14.64
N GLU A 211 21.50 16.43 -13.50
CA GLU A 211 22.41 16.62 -12.37
C GLU A 211 23.66 15.74 -12.44
N HIS A 212 23.59 14.60 -13.14
CA HIS A 212 24.70 13.63 -13.20
C HIS A 212 25.26 13.39 -14.61
N GLY A 213 24.65 14.00 -15.64
CA GLY A 213 25.14 13.94 -17.02
C GLY A 213 25.04 12.56 -17.69
N TYR A 214 24.22 11.65 -17.15
CA TYR A 214 24.01 10.35 -17.77
C TYR A 214 23.10 10.48 -18.99
N ASP A 215 23.44 9.79 -20.06
CA ASP A 215 22.55 9.64 -21.20
C ASP A 215 21.49 8.53 -20.95
N THR A 216 20.47 8.50 -21.81
CA THR A 216 19.38 7.53 -21.70
C THR A 216 19.83 6.08 -21.85
N ALA A 217 20.89 5.83 -22.63
CA ALA A 217 21.42 4.49 -22.85
C ALA A 217 22.14 3.98 -21.59
N THR A 218 22.90 4.85 -20.92
CA THR A 218 23.57 4.53 -19.64
C THR A 218 22.57 4.34 -18.50
N ILE A 219 21.56 5.20 -18.39
CA ILE A 219 20.51 5.03 -17.36
C ILE A 219 19.76 3.70 -17.57
N GLY A 220 19.46 3.38 -18.82
CA GLY A 220 18.69 2.21 -19.19
C GLY A 220 17.19 2.30 -18.92
N GLY A 221 16.47 1.28 -19.34
CA GLY A 221 15.02 1.16 -19.15
C GLY A 221 14.60 0.01 -18.25
N HIS A 222 15.55 -0.88 -17.87
CA HIS A 222 15.25 -2.06 -17.08
C HIS A 222 16.50 -2.57 -16.37
N ALA A 223 16.39 -2.77 -15.06
CA ALA A 223 17.50 -3.24 -14.21
C ALA A 223 18.77 -2.39 -14.30
N GLY A 224 18.70 -1.16 -14.81
CA GLY A 224 19.78 -0.21 -14.95
C GLY A 224 20.00 0.63 -13.69
N ILE A 225 20.50 1.88 -13.88
CA ILE A 225 20.80 2.78 -12.76
C ILE A 225 19.60 2.99 -11.85
N SER A 226 18.44 3.30 -12.44
CA SER A 226 17.23 3.68 -11.67
C SER A 226 16.72 2.56 -10.77
N ASP A 227 16.54 1.38 -11.33
CA ASP A 227 16.01 0.22 -10.60
C ASP A 227 16.98 -0.25 -9.52
N THR A 228 18.25 -0.41 -9.92
CA THR A 228 19.29 -0.89 -9.00
C THR A 228 19.50 0.08 -7.85
N SER A 229 19.49 1.40 -8.11
CA SER A 229 19.65 2.40 -7.06
C SER A 229 18.52 2.37 -6.05
N GLN A 230 17.26 2.28 -6.50
CA GLN A 230 16.11 2.22 -5.61
C GLN A 230 16.18 0.97 -4.71
N LEU A 231 16.50 -0.19 -5.27
CA LEU A 231 16.63 -1.42 -4.48
C LEU A 231 17.84 -1.37 -3.53
N LEU A 232 18.97 -0.78 -3.94
CA LEU A 232 20.12 -0.54 -3.06
C LEU A 232 19.77 0.31 -1.85
N TYR A 233 18.90 1.29 -2.00
CA TYR A 233 18.46 2.16 -0.92
C TYR A 233 17.49 1.44 0.04
N ILE A 234 16.57 0.64 -0.50
CA ILE A 234 15.46 0.06 0.27
C ILE A 234 15.84 -1.29 0.89
N ALA A 235 16.50 -2.16 0.12
CA ALA A 235 16.76 -3.54 0.46
C ALA A 235 18.07 -4.04 -0.21
N PRO A 236 19.23 -3.52 0.22
CA PRO A 236 20.53 -3.80 -0.40
C PRO A 236 20.92 -5.29 -0.37
N GLU A 237 20.38 -6.07 0.57
CA GLU A 237 20.57 -7.52 0.66
C GLU A 237 20.01 -8.29 -0.54
N HIS A 238 19.16 -7.65 -1.33
CA HIS A 238 18.57 -8.22 -2.55
C HIS A 238 19.37 -7.90 -3.81
N ILE A 239 20.53 -7.23 -3.68
CA ILE A 239 21.50 -6.98 -4.76
C ILE A 239 22.66 -7.97 -4.64
N ARG A 240 23.03 -8.60 -5.75
CA ARG A 240 24.23 -9.44 -5.89
C ARG A 240 25.35 -8.56 -6.43
N GLN A 241 26.10 -7.92 -5.55
CA GLN A 241 27.14 -6.93 -5.90
C GLN A 241 28.18 -7.46 -6.90
N GLY A 242 28.53 -8.76 -6.81
CA GLY A 242 29.49 -9.40 -7.72
C GLY A 242 28.97 -9.63 -9.14
N GLU A 243 27.67 -9.47 -9.36
CA GLU A 243 27.01 -9.66 -10.65
C GLU A 243 26.67 -8.35 -11.37
N LEU A 244 27.08 -7.21 -10.80
CA LEU A 244 26.86 -5.89 -11.42
C LEU A 244 27.76 -5.75 -12.65
N ALA A 245 27.14 -5.59 -13.81
CA ALA A 245 27.83 -5.34 -15.08
C ALA A 245 26.95 -4.49 -16.02
N PRO A 246 27.54 -3.69 -16.91
CA PRO A 246 26.80 -3.01 -17.97
C PRO A 246 25.97 -4.00 -18.77
N GLY A 247 24.74 -3.62 -19.09
CA GLY A 247 23.78 -4.51 -19.74
C GLY A 247 24.11 -4.82 -21.19
N GLY A 248 24.01 -6.07 -21.58
CA GLY A 248 24.09 -6.54 -22.97
C GLY A 248 22.78 -6.42 -23.74
N GLY A 249 21.82 -5.64 -23.21
CA GLY A 249 20.47 -5.53 -23.73
C GLY A 249 19.52 -6.61 -23.17
N TYR A 250 18.24 -6.43 -23.47
CA TYR A 250 17.17 -7.29 -22.94
C TYR A 250 17.32 -8.77 -23.35
N GLU A 251 17.81 -9.05 -24.56
CA GLU A 251 17.99 -10.41 -25.06
C GLU A 251 19.29 -11.09 -24.57
N GLY A 252 20.21 -10.32 -23.99
CA GLY A 252 21.45 -10.83 -23.42
C GLY A 252 21.33 -11.14 -21.93
N SER A 253 21.74 -10.18 -21.11
CA SER A 253 21.71 -10.33 -19.65
C SER A 253 20.36 -10.01 -19.00
N GLY A 254 19.39 -9.52 -19.76
CA GLY A 254 18.15 -8.96 -19.24
C GLY A 254 18.29 -7.54 -18.69
N VAL A 255 19.46 -6.93 -18.79
CA VAL A 255 19.75 -5.59 -18.25
C VAL A 255 19.84 -4.58 -19.39
N SER A 256 19.15 -3.45 -19.24
CA SER A 256 19.29 -2.27 -20.10
C SER A 256 19.89 -1.14 -19.29
N GLY A 257 21.07 -0.65 -19.70
CA GLY A 257 21.82 0.39 -18.99
C GLY A 257 23.02 -0.13 -18.22
N ASP A 258 23.58 0.70 -17.36
CA ASP A 258 24.77 0.39 -16.55
C ASP A 258 24.47 0.41 -15.03
N PRO A 259 24.08 -0.71 -14.44
CA PRO A 259 23.79 -0.79 -13.01
C PRO A 259 25.02 -0.57 -12.12
N THR A 260 26.25 -0.61 -12.68
CA THR A 260 27.48 -0.33 -11.91
C THR A 260 27.56 1.13 -11.45
N LYS A 261 26.78 2.01 -12.06
CA LYS A 261 26.66 3.44 -11.70
C LYS A 261 25.60 3.70 -10.64
N ALA A 262 24.85 2.67 -10.23
CA ALA A 262 23.81 2.83 -9.22
C ALA A 262 24.38 3.20 -7.85
N SER A 263 23.63 3.98 -7.08
CA SER A 263 24.02 4.37 -5.73
C SER A 263 22.80 4.46 -4.80
N VAL A 264 23.06 4.33 -3.50
CA VAL A 264 22.05 4.52 -2.45
C VAL A 264 21.47 5.94 -2.48
N GLU A 265 22.31 6.94 -2.82
CA GLU A 265 21.90 8.34 -2.93
C GLU A 265 20.87 8.52 -4.06
N TYR A 266 21.16 7.97 -5.23
CA TYR A 266 20.22 8.00 -6.37
C TYR A 266 18.92 7.26 -6.03
N GLY A 267 19.02 6.13 -5.33
CA GLY A 267 17.85 5.38 -4.88
C GLY A 267 16.95 6.17 -3.95
N ARG A 268 17.53 6.87 -2.98
CA ARG A 268 16.79 7.76 -2.07
C ARG A 268 16.09 8.89 -2.84
N MET A 269 16.80 9.50 -3.79
CA MET A 269 16.20 10.54 -4.64
C MET A 269 15.07 10.00 -5.50
N GLY A 270 15.27 8.86 -6.16
CA GLY A 270 14.26 8.23 -7.01
C GLY A 270 12.98 7.87 -6.24
N VAL A 271 13.11 7.30 -5.05
CA VAL A 271 11.96 7.00 -4.18
C VAL A 271 11.25 8.29 -3.76
N ARG A 272 12.00 9.31 -3.34
CA ARG A 272 11.42 10.61 -2.97
C ARG A 272 10.61 11.21 -4.10
N LEU A 273 11.17 11.29 -5.30
CA LEU A 273 10.49 11.84 -6.47
C LEU A 273 9.23 11.06 -6.86
N LYS A 274 9.27 9.72 -6.79
CA LYS A 274 8.08 8.87 -6.99
C LYS A 274 6.98 9.18 -5.98
N VAL A 275 7.32 9.30 -4.69
CA VAL A 275 6.37 9.61 -3.62
C VAL A 275 5.77 11.00 -3.81
N GLU A 276 6.60 12.02 -4.02
CA GLU A 276 6.16 13.40 -4.24
C GLU A 276 5.22 13.51 -5.46
N ALA A 277 5.55 12.86 -6.58
CA ALA A 277 4.72 12.86 -7.77
C ALA A 277 3.36 12.17 -7.54
N ALA A 278 3.37 10.99 -6.89
CA ALA A 278 2.15 10.27 -6.57
C ALA A 278 1.25 11.06 -5.61
N VAL A 279 1.79 11.59 -4.52
CA VAL A 279 1.04 12.38 -3.53
C VAL A 279 0.42 13.62 -4.19
N ARG A 280 1.17 14.32 -5.02
CA ARG A 280 0.66 15.47 -5.78
C ARG A 280 -0.53 15.07 -6.65
N GLN A 281 -0.37 14.05 -7.50
CA GLN A 281 -1.43 13.60 -8.39
C GLN A 281 -2.64 13.06 -7.62
N ILE A 282 -2.45 12.31 -6.52
CA ILE A 282 -3.56 11.82 -5.68
C ILE A 282 -4.34 13.02 -5.12
N ARG A 283 -3.65 14.01 -4.54
CA ARG A 283 -4.30 15.21 -4.00
C ARG A 283 -5.10 15.95 -5.07
N GLU A 284 -4.57 16.13 -6.28
CA GLU A 284 -5.27 16.76 -7.40
C GLU A 284 -6.54 15.97 -7.80
N LEU A 285 -6.47 14.64 -7.83
CA LEU A 285 -7.59 13.78 -8.21
C LEU A 285 -8.68 13.70 -7.12
N THR A 286 -8.33 13.90 -5.85
CA THR A 286 -9.26 13.76 -4.70
C THR A 286 -9.80 15.11 -4.18
N GLN A 287 -9.15 16.24 -4.46
CA GLN A 287 -9.55 17.58 -3.98
C GLN A 287 -10.77 18.20 -4.68
N GLY A 288 -11.33 17.58 -5.68
CA GLY A 288 -12.44 18.11 -6.48
C GLY A 288 -13.84 17.72 -6.01
N ARG A 289 -13.98 17.26 -4.74
CA ARG A 289 -15.26 16.75 -4.21
C ARG A 289 -15.79 17.55 -3.04
#